data_06c3adbb5a0cf086c55c66a089ffc209
#
_entry.id   06c3adbb5a0cf086c55c66a089ffc209
#
_cell.length_a   1.000
_cell.length_b   1.000
_cell.length_c   1.000
_cell.angle_alpha   90.00
_cell.angle_beta   90.00
_cell.angle_gamma   90.00
#
_symmetry.space_group_name_H-M   'P 1'
#
loop_
_entity.id
_entity.type
_entity.pdbx_description
1 polymer ?
#
loop_
_entity_poly.entity_id
_entity_poly.type
_entity_poly.pdbx_seq_one_letter_code
_entity_poly.pdbx_strand_id
1 'polypeptide(L)'
;ARSEARARLLASISEERYGELVDRLVRAAREPRLIGASEVPAKDVAPVVEEPWIKLRRAVERADGSPSPARLHKLRIRAKRARYAAEAVQPAFGSRARSFAKAAADLQDVLGEHHDAVVLEGWLREAAARGRARQAFVAGELAALQRRAADVAAAGWPDVWRTLARKRNVFWT
;
A
#
# COMPACT_ATOMS: atom_id res chain seq x y z
N ALA A 1 22.18 -17.63 -4.32
CA ALA A 1 21.14 -16.78 -3.69
C ALA A 1 19.74 -16.95 -4.32
N ARG A 2 19.50 -16.55 -5.62
CA ARG A 2 18.17 -16.65 -6.25
C ARG A 2 17.68 -18.09 -6.40
N SER A 3 18.56 -19.00 -6.84
CA SER A 3 18.24 -20.43 -7.00
C SER A 3 17.91 -21.09 -5.66
N GLU A 4 18.64 -20.79 -4.61
CA GLU A 4 18.39 -21.29 -3.25
C GLU A 4 17.10 -20.74 -2.65
N ALA A 5 16.82 -19.46 -2.87
CA ALA A 5 15.57 -18.85 -2.41
C ALA A 5 14.36 -19.50 -3.10
N ARG A 6 14.47 -19.77 -4.42
CA ARG A 6 13.45 -20.51 -5.18
C ARG A 6 13.28 -21.94 -4.67
N ALA A 7 14.37 -22.65 -4.41
CA ALA A 7 14.32 -24.01 -3.90
C ALA A 7 13.63 -24.07 -2.51
N ARG A 8 13.99 -23.14 -1.61
CA ARG A 8 13.34 -23.02 -0.29
C ARG A 8 11.85 -22.70 -0.40
N LEU A 9 11.48 -21.78 -1.28
CA LEU A 9 10.06 -21.47 -1.51
C LEU A 9 9.30 -22.69 -2.00
N LEU A 10 9.82 -23.40 -3.02
CA LEU A 10 9.20 -24.61 -3.56
C LEU A 10 9.06 -25.70 -2.50
N ALA A 11 10.08 -25.91 -1.67
CA ALA A 11 9.99 -26.85 -0.55
C ALA A 11 8.87 -26.45 0.41
N SER A 12 8.80 -25.19 0.84
CA SER A 12 7.78 -24.71 1.79
C SER A 12 6.34 -24.81 1.25
N ILE A 13 6.10 -24.53 -0.04
CA ILE A 13 4.76 -24.66 -0.62
C ILE A 13 4.37 -26.12 -0.92
N SER A 14 5.34 -27.04 -0.94
CA SER A 14 5.11 -28.48 -1.09
C SER A 14 4.88 -29.20 0.24
N GLU A 15 5.05 -28.51 1.37
CA GLU A 15 4.77 -29.08 2.69
C GLU A 15 3.26 -29.25 2.90
N GLU A 16 2.87 -30.35 3.55
CA GLU A 16 1.47 -30.63 3.92
C GLU A 16 0.84 -29.47 4.68
N ARG A 17 1.60 -28.86 5.60
CA ARG A 17 1.17 -27.69 6.37
C ARG A 17 0.72 -26.50 5.49
N TYR A 18 1.34 -26.31 4.31
CA TYR A 18 0.92 -25.27 3.38
C TYR A 18 -0.42 -25.62 2.73
N GLY A 19 -0.60 -26.87 2.33
CA GLY A 19 -1.88 -27.39 1.81
C GLY A 19 -3.01 -27.22 2.83
N GLU A 20 -2.80 -27.64 4.07
CA GLU A 20 -3.76 -27.46 5.17
C GLU A 20 -4.11 -25.98 5.41
N LEU A 21 -3.12 -25.08 5.37
CA LEU A 21 -3.35 -23.64 5.50
C LEU A 21 -4.24 -23.12 4.38
N VAL A 22 -3.96 -23.48 3.12
CA VAL A 22 -4.77 -23.08 1.96
C VAL A 22 -6.20 -23.59 2.11
N ASP A 23 -6.39 -24.85 2.49
CA ASP A 23 -7.72 -25.45 2.68
C ASP A 23 -8.50 -24.76 3.81
N ARG A 24 -7.82 -24.40 4.91
CA ARG A 24 -8.44 -23.63 6.00
C ARG A 24 -8.85 -22.23 5.55
N LEU A 25 -8.01 -21.55 4.77
CA LEU A 25 -8.33 -20.23 4.22
C LEU A 25 -9.50 -20.30 3.23
N VAL A 26 -9.53 -21.28 2.36
CA VAL A 26 -10.63 -21.49 1.41
C VAL A 26 -11.94 -21.79 2.15
N ARG A 27 -11.92 -22.65 3.17
CA ARG A 27 -13.12 -22.90 4.00
C ARG A 27 -13.59 -21.65 4.72
N ALA A 28 -12.67 -20.91 5.36
CA ALA A 28 -13.01 -19.68 6.05
C ALA A 28 -13.57 -18.59 5.13
N ALA A 29 -13.12 -18.55 3.87
CA ALA A 29 -13.64 -17.63 2.87
C ALA A 29 -15.01 -18.02 2.33
N ARG A 30 -15.28 -19.35 2.20
CA ARG A 30 -16.58 -19.86 1.71
C ARG A 30 -17.65 -19.88 2.80
N GLU A 31 -17.24 -20.18 4.02
CA GLU A 31 -18.12 -20.33 5.17
C GLU A 31 -17.59 -19.52 6.36
N PRO A 32 -17.62 -18.18 6.28
CA PRO A 32 -17.13 -17.35 7.38
C PRO A 32 -18.00 -17.55 8.62
N ARG A 33 -17.35 -17.94 9.74
CA ARG A 33 -18.03 -18.02 11.04
C ARG A 33 -18.22 -16.61 11.61
N LEU A 34 -19.38 -16.03 11.34
CA LEU A 34 -19.74 -14.72 11.88
C LEU A 34 -20.28 -14.91 13.30
N ILE A 35 -19.63 -14.27 14.28
CA ILE A 35 -20.12 -14.24 15.67
C ILE A 35 -21.09 -13.06 15.77
N GLY A 36 -22.34 -13.35 16.16
CA GLY A 36 -23.37 -12.33 16.30
C GLY A 36 -23.89 -11.77 14.97
N ALA A 37 -24.20 -12.65 14.02
CA ALA A 37 -24.79 -12.29 12.74
C ALA A 37 -26.21 -11.71 12.90
N SER A 38 -26.30 -10.50 13.40
CA SER A 38 -27.45 -9.61 13.26
C SER A 38 -27.09 -8.52 12.25
N GLU A 39 -28.08 -7.92 11.62
CA GLU A 39 -27.85 -6.74 10.77
C GLU A 39 -27.14 -5.66 11.57
N VAL A 40 -25.88 -5.40 11.24
CA VAL A 40 -25.09 -4.36 11.91
C VAL A 40 -25.47 -3.02 11.28
N PRO A 41 -26.03 -2.07 12.05
CA PRO A 41 -26.37 -0.76 11.52
C PRO A 41 -25.13 -0.06 10.93
N ALA A 42 -25.31 0.69 9.84
CA ALA A 42 -24.22 1.38 9.16
C ALA A 42 -23.39 2.27 10.10
N LYS A 43 -24.03 2.90 11.09
CA LYS A 43 -23.37 3.68 12.15
C LYS A 43 -22.33 2.89 12.96
N ASP A 44 -22.56 1.59 13.18
CA ASP A 44 -21.68 0.74 13.97
C ASP A 44 -20.49 0.23 13.13
N VAL A 45 -20.59 0.34 11.81
CA VAL A 45 -19.53 0.02 10.86
C VAL A 45 -18.65 1.24 10.55
N ALA A 46 -19.14 2.44 10.79
CA ALA A 46 -18.43 3.71 10.55
C ALA A 46 -17.01 3.74 11.16
N PRO A 47 -16.76 3.30 12.40
CA PRO A 47 -15.43 3.31 13.02
C PRO A 47 -14.39 2.50 12.25
N VAL A 48 -14.78 1.49 11.47
CA VAL A 48 -13.89 0.66 10.65
C VAL A 48 -13.10 1.53 9.65
N VAL A 49 -13.73 2.57 9.10
CA VAL A 49 -13.10 3.51 8.15
C VAL A 49 -12.54 4.73 8.86
N GLU A 50 -13.24 5.23 9.87
CA GLU A 50 -12.86 6.46 10.56
C GLU A 50 -11.50 6.33 11.24
N GLU A 51 -11.20 5.24 11.91
CA GLU A 51 -9.94 5.04 12.63
C GLU A 51 -8.72 5.02 11.66
N PRO A 52 -8.69 4.23 10.56
CA PRO A 52 -7.63 4.29 9.56
C PRO A 52 -7.49 5.67 8.91
N TRP A 53 -8.62 6.35 8.67
CA TRP A 53 -8.60 7.70 8.13
C TRP A 53 -7.93 8.70 9.09
N ILE A 54 -8.30 8.72 10.36
CA ILE A 54 -7.68 9.60 11.36
C ILE A 54 -6.17 9.35 11.45
N LYS A 55 -5.76 8.08 11.43
CA LYS A 55 -4.34 7.69 11.45
C LYS A 55 -3.59 8.18 10.20
N LEU A 56 -4.22 8.13 9.02
CA LEU A 56 -3.66 8.64 7.78
C LEU A 56 -3.54 10.17 7.83
N ARG A 57 -4.62 10.87 8.18
CA ARG A 57 -4.65 12.32 8.28
C ARG A 57 -3.57 12.86 9.22
N ARG A 58 -3.49 12.32 10.43
CA ARG A 58 -2.45 12.70 11.41
C ARG A 58 -1.03 12.43 10.90
N ALA A 59 -0.85 11.44 10.05
CA ALA A 59 0.46 11.15 9.47
C ALA A 59 0.83 12.14 8.37
N VAL A 60 -0.14 12.58 7.58
CA VAL A 60 0.05 13.63 6.57
C VAL A 60 0.37 14.97 7.26
N GLU A 61 -0.39 15.34 8.30
CA GLU A 61 -0.14 16.55 9.10
C GLU A 61 1.29 16.60 9.69
N ARG A 62 1.87 15.44 9.98
CA ARG A 62 3.27 15.34 10.46
C ARG A 62 4.31 15.23 9.34
N ALA A 63 3.88 15.06 8.09
CA ALA A 63 4.76 14.93 6.93
C ALA A 63 5.09 16.30 6.32
N ASP A 64 5.32 17.30 7.17
CA ASP A 64 5.55 18.69 6.80
C ASP A 64 6.80 18.85 5.92
N GLY A 65 6.76 19.79 4.96
CA GLY A 65 7.85 20.13 4.08
C GLY A 65 8.26 19.01 3.11
N SER A 66 9.51 18.55 3.23
CA SER A 66 10.08 17.45 2.39
C SER A 66 10.20 16.17 3.21
N PRO A 67 9.18 15.31 3.24
CA PRO A 67 9.21 14.10 4.04
C PRO A 67 10.23 13.10 3.50
N SER A 68 10.96 12.44 4.40
CA SER A 68 11.91 11.38 4.01
C SER A 68 11.22 10.20 3.32
N PRO A 69 11.94 9.40 2.50
CA PRO A 69 11.40 8.20 1.86
C PRO A 69 10.73 7.24 2.85
N ALA A 70 11.28 7.09 4.06
CA ALA A 70 10.70 6.26 5.11
C ALA A 70 9.35 6.81 5.62
N ARG A 71 9.16 8.14 5.66
CA ARG A 71 7.88 8.75 6.00
C ARG A 71 6.85 8.56 4.90
N LEU A 72 7.23 8.76 3.64
CA LEU A 72 6.35 8.51 2.48
C LEU A 72 5.92 7.04 2.42
N HIS A 73 6.82 6.11 2.69
CA HIS A 73 6.47 4.69 2.81
C HIS A 73 5.43 4.43 3.92
N LYS A 74 5.57 5.06 5.09
CA LYS A 74 4.57 4.96 6.17
C LYS A 74 3.22 5.55 5.76
N LEU A 75 3.21 6.65 5.00
CA LEU A 75 1.97 7.22 4.43
C LEU A 75 1.30 6.23 3.47
N ARG A 76 2.07 5.59 2.57
CA ARG A 76 1.57 4.56 1.66
C ARG A 76 0.87 3.41 2.40
N ILE A 77 1.49 2.90 3.47
CA ILE A 77 0.87 1.83 4.29
C ILE A 77 -0.46 2.30 4.89
N ARG A 78 -0.55 3.54 5.36
CA ARG A 78 -1.78 4.09 5.94
C ARG A 78 -2.85 4.36 4.89
N ALA A 79 -2.47 4.86 3.71
CA ALA A 79 -3.37 5.02 2.58
C ALA A 79 -3.98 3.67 2.16
N LYS A 80 -3.15 2.62 2.07
CA LYS A 80 -3.58 1.24 1.82
C LYS A 80 -4.60 0.75 2.86
N ARG A 81 -4.37 1.02 4.15
CA ARG A 81 -5.30 0.62 5.22
C ARG A 81 -6.62 1.37 5.12
N ALA A 82 -6.60 2.67 4.86
CA ALA A 82 -7.81 3.48 4.68
C ALA A 82 -8.61 3.02 3.45
N ARG A 83 -7.92 2.66 2.35
CA ARG A 83 -8.54 2.08 1.15
C ARG A 83 -9.27 0.78 1.47
N TYR A 84 -8.57 -0.19 2.07
CA TYR A 84 -9.18 -1.49 2.38
C TYR A 84 -10.32 -1.39 3.39
N ALA A 85 -10.24 -0.49 4.34
CA ALA A 85 -11.33 -0.21 5.25
C ALA A 85 -12.58 0.31 4.51
N ALA A 86 -12.40 1.23 3.56
CA ALA A 86 -13.50 1.74 2.74
C ALA A 86 -14.07 0.68 1.80
N GLU A 87 -13.23 -0.17 1.21
CA GLU A 87 -13.66 -1.31 0.40
C GLU A 87 -14.51 -2.30 1.23
N ALA A 88 -14.08 -2.60 2.46
CA ALA A 88 -14.80 -3.52 3.35
C ALA A 88 -16.19 -3.03 3.74
N VAL A 89 -16.38 -1.72 3.88
CA VAL A 89 -17.69 -1.14 4.25
C VAL A 89 -18.54 -0.74 3.03
N GLN A 90 -18.07 -1.01 1.82
CA GLN A 90 -18.80 -0.69 0.59
C GLN A 90 -20.23 -1.26 0.53
N PRO A 91 -20.51 -2.48 1.04
CA PRO A 91 -21.89 -2.98 1.10
C PRO A 91 -22.85 -2.07 1.88
N ALA A 92 -22.35 -1.42 2.94
CA ALA A 92 -23.17 -0.54 3.80
C ALA A 92 -23.28 0.90 3.26
N PHE A 93 -22.24 1.43 2.61
CA PHE A 93 -22.14 2.84 2.21
C PHE A 93 -22.15 3.08 0.68
N GLY A 94 -22.15 2.02 -0.10
CA GLY A 94 -22.34 2.05 -1.56
C GLY A 94 -21.28 2.87 -2.32
N SER A 95 -21.76 3.74 -3.21
CA SER A 95 -20.89 4.55 -4.09
C SER A 95 -19.99 5.54 -3.37
N ARG A 96 -20.38 6.02 -2.19
CA ARG A 96 -19.57 6.96 -1.39
C ARG A 96 -18.29 6.28 -0.89
N ALA A 97 -18.40 5.07 -0.34
CA ALA A 97 -17.27 4.26 0.08
C ALA A 97 -16.35 3.92 -1.11
N ARG A 98 -16.94 3.55 -2.25
CA ARG A 98 -16.21 3.28 -3.51
C ARG A 98 -15.40 4.50 -3.97
N SER A 99 -16.03 5.68 -3.95
CA SER A 99 -15.38 6.93 -4.37
C SER A 99 -14.19 7.29 -3.46
N PHE A 100 -14.35 7.10 -2.13
CA PHE A 100 -13.26 7.30 -1.19
C PHE A 100 -12.14 6.25 -1.39
N ALA A 101 -12.49 4.97 -1.54
CA ALA A 101 -11.53 3.90 -1.78
C ALA A 101 -10.69 4.17 -3.04
N LYS A 102 -11.34 4.63 -4.13
CA LYS A 102 -10.64 5.04 -5.36
C LYS A 102 -9.65 6.18 -5.10
N ALA A 103 -10.06 7.23 -4.42
CA ALA A 103 -9.17 8.35 -4.12
C ALA A 103 -8.01 7.95 -3.17
N ALA A 104 -8.24 6.98 -2.26
CA ALA A 104 -7.20 6.42 -1.42
C ALA A 104 -6.25 5.51 -2.21
N ALA A 105 -6.76 4.81 -3.25
CA ALA A 105 -5.93 4.06 -4.19
C ALA A 105 -5.01 5.00 -4.98
N ASP A 106 -5.53 6.09 -5.54
CA ASP A 106 -4.73 7.08 -6.27
C ASP A 106 -3.57 7.62 -5.40
N LEU A 107 -3.81 7.88 -4.11
CA LEU A 107 -2.75 8.28 -3.17
C LEU A 107 -1.76 7.14 -2.91
N GLN A 108 -2.23 5.92 -2.75
CA GLN A 108 -1.38 4.75 -2.56
C GLN A 108 -0.47 4.51 -3.76
N ASP A 109 -0.98 4.72 -4.98
CA ASP A 109 -0.26 4.47 -6.23
C ASP A 109 0.88 5.47 -6.41
N VAL A 110 0.63 6.77 -6.25
CA VAL A 110 1.69 7.79 -6.32
C VAL A 110 2.79 7.58 -5.26
N LEU A 111 2.39 7.21 -4.04
CA LEU A 111 3.36 6.86 -2.99
C LEU A 111 4.04 5.51 -3.25
N GLY A 112 3.42 4.64 -4.03
CA GLY A 112 3.96 3.39 -4.53
C GLY A 112 5.07 3.64 -5.55
N GLU A 113 4.79 4.45 -6.55
CA GLU A 113 5.78 4.86 -7.56
C GLU A 113 7.04 5.45 -6.92
N HIS A 114 6.86 6.34 -5.92
CA HIS A 114 7.99 6.85 -5.14
C HIS A 114 8.79 5.73 -4.46
N HIS A 115 8.11 4.82 -3.76
CA HIS A 115 8.76 3.74 -3.03
C HIS A 115 9.53 2.82 -3.95
N ASP A 116 8.92 2.41 -5.06
CA ASP A 116 9.51 1.48 -6.03
C ASP A 116 10.72 2.11 -6.71
N ALA A 117 10.67 3.40 -7.04
CA ALA A 117 11.78 4.15 -7.59
C ALA A 117 12.96 4.23 -6.60
N VAL A 118 12.71 4.51 -5.31
CA VAL A 118 13.76 4.54 -4.26
C VAL A 118 14.40 3.17 -4.07
N VAL A 119 13.61 2.10 -4.04
CA VAL A 119 14.12 0.73 -3.90
C VAL A 119 14.97 0.35 -5.10
N LEU A 120 14.50 0.66 -6.31
CA LEU A 120 15.23 0.36 -7.54
C LEU A 120 16.51 1.19 -7.67
N GLU A 121 16.49 2.48 -7.30
CA GLU A 121 17.69 3.31 -7.23
C GLU A 121 18.75 2.68 -6.31
N GLY A 122 18.36 2.25 -5.12
CA GLY A 122 19.27 1.60 -4.18
C GLY A 122 19.89 0.33 -4.75
N TRP A 123 19.06 -0.53 -5.36
CA TRP A 123 19.54 -1.76 -6.01
C TRP A 123 20.49 -1.48 -7.17
N LEU A 124 20.19 -0.49 -8.01
CA LEU A 124 21.05 -0.09 -9.13
C LEU A 124 22.39 0.44 -8.68
N ARG A 125 22.43 1.22 -7.59
CA ARG A 125 23.68 1.70 -6.99
C ARG A 125 24.55 0.57 -6.47
N GLU A 126 23.93 -0.41 -5.81
CA GLU A 126 24.64 -1.59 -5.35
C GLU A 126 25.17 -2.43 -6.52
N ALA A 127 24.40 -2.55 -7.60
CA ALA A 127 24.82 -3.23 -8.82
C ALA A 127 26.00 -2.50 -9.50
N ALA A 128 25.95 -1.16 -9.54
CA ALA A 128 27.04 -0.33 -10.06
C ALA A 128 28.35 -0.54 -9.26
N ALA A 129 28.27 -0.57 -7.94
CA ALA A 129 29.45 -0.74 -7.07
C ALA A 129 30.12 -2.11 -7.25
N ARG A 130 29.40 -3.12 -7.69
CA ARG A 130 29.92 -4.49 -7.91
C ARG A 130 30.17 -4.81 -9.40
N GLY A 131 29.75 -3.94 -10.30
CA GLY A 131 29.83 -4.15 -11.74
C GLY A 131 31.17 -3.75 -12.35
N ARG A 132 31.44 -4.24 -13.57
CA ARG A 132 32.53 -3.72 -14.41
C ARG A 132 32.18 -2.32 -14.90
N ALA A 133 33.19 -1.53 -15.31
CA ALA A 133 33.05 -0.12 -15.68
C ALA A 133 31.83 0.19 -16.58
N ARG A 134 31.61 -0.59 -17.65
CA ARG A 134 30.46 -0.41 -18.55
C ARG A 134 29.13 -0.69 -17.84
N GLN A 135 29.05 -1.71 -17.00
CA GLN A 135 27.85 -2.04 -16.22
C GLN A 135 27.58 -0.98 -15.16
N ALA A 136 28.63 -0.50 -14.49
CA ALA A 136 28.54 0.56 -13.51
C ALA A 136 28.02 1.87 -14.12
N PHE A 137 28.49 2.22 -15.33
CA PHE A 137 28.02 3.39 -16.07
C PHE A 137 26.51 3.29 -16.34
N VAL A 138 26.04 2.20 -16.96
CA VAL A 138 24.62 2.00 -17.29
C VAL A 138 23.76 1.97 -16.02
N ALA A 139 24.21 1.30 -14.97
CA ALA A 139 23.49 1.26 -13.69
C ALA A 139 23.40 2.65 -13.03
N GLY A 140 24.44 3.48 -13.18
CA GLY A 140 24.46 4.87 -12.72
C GLY A 140 23.42 5.75 -13.45
N GLU A 141 23.35 5.63 -14.77
CA GLU A 141 22.35 6.34 -15.58
C GLU A 141 20.92 5.93 -15.19
N LEU A 142 20.66 4.63 -15.05
CA LEU A 142 19.36 4.13 -14.62
C LEU A 142 19.01 4.57 -13.18
N ALA A 143 19.99 4.62 -12.27
CA ALA A 143 19.78 5.12 -10.91
C ALA A 143 19.41 6.60 -10.90
N ALA A 144 20.02 7.42 -11.77
CA ALA A 144 19.66 8.84 -11.90
C ALA A 144 18.21 9.01 -12.41
N LEU A 145 17.75 8.19 -13.35
CA LEU A 145 16.37 8.18 -13.82
C LEU A 145 15.39 7.81 -12.69
N GLN A 146 15.72 6.80 -11.88
CA GLN A 146 14.88 6.41 -10.75
C GLN A 146 14.81 7.49 -9.68
N ARG A 147 15.90 8.17 -9.39
CA ARG A 147 15.90 9.32 -8.48
C ARG A 147 14.94 10.39 -8.97
N ARG A 148 15.02 10.76 -10.25
CA ARG A 148 14.11 11.74 -10.84
C ARG A 148 12.65 11.29 -10.76
N ALA A 149 12.35 10.02 -10.99
CA ALA A 149 10.99 9.47 -10.84
C ALA A 149 10.50 9.58 -9.39
N ALA A 150 11.37 9.26 -8.41
CA ALA A 150 11.05 9.43 -7.00
C ALA A 150 10.74 10.89 -6.64
N ASP A 151 11.54 11.83 -7.13
CA ASP A 151 11.34 13.27 -6.88
C ASP A 151 10.01 13.76 -7.47
N VAL A 152 9.67 13.34 -8.69
CA VAL A 152 8.38 13.67 -9.32
C VAL A 152 7.21 13.12 -8.52
N ALA A 153 7.25 11.86 -8.11
CA ALA A 153 6.21 11.25 -7.30
C ALA A 153 6.10 11.92 -5.92
N ALA A 154 7.25 12.26 -5.30
CA ALA A 154 7.29 13.00 -4.04
C ALA A 154 6.71 14.41 -4.16
N ALA A 155 6.83 15.08 -5.30
CA ALA A 155 6.22 16.37 -5.54
C ALA A 155 4.70 16.28 -5.79
N GLY A 156 4.22 15.16 -6.37
CA GLY A 156 2.83 14.98 -6.78
C GLY A 156 1.86 14.53 -5.69
N TRP A 157 2.33 13.81 -4.66
CA TRP A 157 1.45 13.23 -3.65
C TRP A 157 0.60 14.24 -2.86
N PRO A 158 1.03 15.51 -2.58
CA PRO A 158 0.20 16.45 -1.83
C PRO A 158 -1.09 16.83 -2.56
N ASP A 159 -1.07 16.87 -3.89
CA ASP A 159 -2.24 17.21 -4.71
C ASP A 159 -3.26 16.06 -4.68
N VAL A 160 -2.78 14.84 -4.78
CA VAL A 160 -3.60 13.63 -4.66
C VAL A 160 -4.20 13.52 -3.25
N TRP A 161 -3.41 13.83 -2.23
CA TRP A 161 -3.91 13.92 -0.86
C TRP A 161 -5.02 14.96 -0.71
N ARG A 162 -4.86 16.15 -1.28
CA ARG A 162 -5.90 17.20 -1.23
C ARG A 162 -7.21 16.73 -1.86
N THR A 163 -7.12 15.94 -2.93
CA THR A 163 -8.29 15.34 -3.58
C THR A 163 -8.96 14.31 -2.66
N LEU A 164 -8.21 13.41 -2.04
CA LEU A 164 -8.72 12.45 -1.06
C LEU A 164 -9.33 13.16 0.14
N ALA A 165 -8.66 14.17 0.67
CA ALA A 165 -9.14 14.92 1.83
C ALA A 165 -10.48 15.62 1.60
N ARG A 166 -10.76 16.06 0.36
CA ARG A 166 -12.07 16.61 -0.02
C ARG A 166 -13.15 15.54 -0.08
N LYS A 167 -12.85 14.39 -0.67
CA LYS A 167 -13.77 13.24 -0.81
C LYS A 167 -14.04 12.51 0.51
N ARG A 168 -13.18 12.73 1.52
CA ARG A 168 -13.44 12.26 2.87
C ARG A 168 -14.84 12.62 3.36
N ASN A 169 -15.38 13.69 2.79
CA ASN A 169 -16.59 14.26 3.31
C ASN A 169 -17.68 13.20 3.48
N VAL A 170 -17.48 12.44 4.51
CA VAL A 170 -18.55 12.13 5.39
C VAL A 170 -19.46 11.03 4.86
N PHE A 171 -18.84 10.00 4.25
CA PHE A 171 -19.73 8.91 3.86
C PHE A 171 -20.09 7.99 5.04
N TRP A 172 -19.39 8.10 6.15
CA TRP A 172 -19.63 7.30 7.36
C TRP A 172 -20.29 8.06 8.51
N THR A 173 -20.66 9.32 8.37
CA THR A 173 -21.44 10.11 9.36
C THR A 173 -22.91 10.17 8.99
#